data_4b8faec3c83100064bfef43db645a9d5
#
_entry.id   4b8faec3c83100064bfef43db645a9d5
#
_cell.length_a   1.000
_cell.length_b   1.000
_cell.length_c   1.000
_cell.angle_alpha   90.00
_cell.angle_beta   90.00
_cell.angle_gamma   90.00
#
_symmetry.space_group_name_H-M   'P 1'
#
loop_
_entity.id
_entity.type
_entity.pdbx_description
1 polymer ?
#
loop_
_entity_poly.entity_id
_entity_poly.type
_entity_poly.pdbx_seq_one_letter_code
_entity_poly.pdbx_strand_id
1 'polypeptide(L)'
;MLETTETLLKGLAEGDQNRWTRFYRDYAPWIEGVLCKRGLSHQDAEEIVHDTLVALVGIMPTYRYDRTHKGAFHSLLFKIAQNKAIDRLRKNAAEAERLAAFAREPLAPTEADWRLETLNMALRRVFADPAIGETAKIAFRRHVQLAEPAETVASELGITVNNLYQIKSRIKKRIAAEMRSVRENSPDGE
;
A
#
# COMPACT_ATOMS: atom_id res chain seq x y z
N MET A 1 -13.44 -15.12 -4.40
CA MET A 1 -13.93 -14.30 -5.53
C MET A 1 -13.12 -13.03 -5.52
N LEU A 2 -12.31 -12.77 -6.54
CA LEU A 2 -11.50 -11.56 -6.68
C LEU A 2 -12.46 -10.40 -6.98
N GLU A 3 -12.49 -9.41 -6.11
CA GLU A 3 -13.26 -8.20 -6.36
C GLU A 3 -12.57 -7.37 -7.43
N THR A 4 -13.27 -7.12 -8.51
CA THR A 4 -12.80 -6.17 -9.52
C THR A 4 -12.75 -4.76 -8.93
N THR A 5 -11.93 -3.93 -9.46
CA THR A 5 -11.77 -2.51 -9.11
C THR A 5 -13.10 -1.78 -8.97
N GLU A 6 -14.00 -1.98 -9.91
CA GLU A 6 -15.34 -1.40 -9.90
C GLU A 6 -16.16 -1.89 -8.70
N THR A 7 -16.02 -3.17 -8.35
CA THR A 7 -16.69 -3.77 -7.19
C THR A 7 -16.19 -3.15 -5.88
N LEU A 8 -14.88 -2.87 -5.75
CA LEU A 8 -14.34 -2.17 -4.59
C LEU A 8 -14.92 -0.76 -4.47
N LEU A 9 -14.82 0.04 -5.53
CA LEU A 9 -15.32 1.42 -5.53
C LEU A 9 -16.83 1.49 -5.29
N LYS A 10 -17.60 0.57 -5.88
CA LYS A 10 -19.03 0.45 -5.62
C LYS A 10 -19.32 0.18 -4.14
N GLY A 11 -18.60 -0.76 -3.52
CA GLY A 11 -18.80 -1.03 -2.09
C GLY A 11 -18.36 0.11 -1.18
N LEU A 12 -17.31 0.84 -1.55
CA LEU A 12 -16.95 2.07 -0.82
C LEU A 12 -18.07 3.12 -0.93
N ALA A 13 -18.68 3.26 -2.11
CA ALA A 13 -19.80 4.19 -2.34
C ALA A 13 -21.07 3.77 -1.58
N GLU A 14 -21.29 2.46 -1.42
CA GLU A 14 -22.41 1.86 -0.66
C GLU A 14 -22.18 1.88 0.86
N GLY A 15 -20.99 2.30 1.33
CA GLY A 15 -20.66 2.32 2.77
C GLY A 15 -20.35 0.96 3.38
N ASP A 16 -19.96 -0.04 2.56
CA ASP A 16 -19.60 -1.37 3.05
C ASP A 16 -18.40 -1.33 3.99
N GLN A 17 -18.64 -1.57 5.27
CA GLN A 17 -17.65 -1.50 6.34
C GLN A 17 -16.44 -2.42 6.11
N ASN A 18 -16.66 -3.63 5.56
CA ASN A 18 -15.59 -4.59 5.31
C ASN A 18 -14.67 -4.09 4.18
N ARG A 19 -15.24 -3.45 3.17
CA ARG A 19 -14.50 -2.87 2.06
C ARG A 19 -13.73 -1.64 2.49
N TRP A 20 -14.31 -0.79 3.32
CA TRP A 20 -13.62 0.34 3.93
C TRP A 20 -12.46 -0.11 4.81
N THR A 21 -12.65 -1.12 5.66
CA THR A 21 -11.57 -1.69 6.50
C THR A 21 -10.43 -2.24 5.63
N ARG A 22 -10.76 -2.95 4.55
CA ARG A 22 -9.77 -3.47 3.61
C ARG A 22 -9.04 -2.35 2.89
N PHE A 23 -9.78 -1.35 2.41
CA PHE A 23 -9.22 -0.18 1.75
C PHE A 23 -8.26 0.57 2.67
N TYR A 24 -8.67 0.86 3.90
CA TYR A 24 -7.82 1.48 4.91
C TYR A 24 -6.50 0.71 5.08
N ARG A 25 -6.59 -0.58 5.36
CA ARG A 25 -5.42 -1.43 5.58
C ARG A 25 -4.46 -1.43 4.39
N ASP A 26 -4.99 -1.39 3.18
CA ASP A 26 -4.20 -1.51 1.96
C ASP A 26 -3.64 -0.14 1.51
N TYR A 27 -4.37 0.96 1.70
CA TYR A 27 -4.00 2.28 1.17
C TYR A 27 -3.40 3.25 2.20
N ALA A 28 -3.78 3.17 3.48
CA ALA A 28 -3.28 4.07 4.50
C ALA A 28 -1.74 4.06 4.60
N PRO A 29 -1.06 2.91 4.68
CA PRO A 29 0.41 2.88 4.75
C PRO A 29 1.09 3.45 3.51
N TRP A 30 0.44 3.36 2.36
CA TRP A 30 0.97 3.91 1.13
C TRP A 30 0.91 5.43 1.10
N ILE A 31 -0.26 6.00 1.44
CA ILE A 31 -0.42 7.46 1.54
C ILE A 31 0.57 8.03 2.57
N GLU A 32 0.66 7.40 3.75
CA GLU A 32 1.60 7.76 4.81
C GLU A 32 3.05 7.75 4.32
N GLY A 33 3.46 6.66 3.63
CA GLY A 33 4.80 6.53 3.08
C GLY A 33 5.15 7.64 2.08
N VAL A 34 4.21 8.04 1.21
CA VAL A 34 4.40 9.15 0.27
C VAL A 34 4.51 10.49 1.00
N LEU A 35 3.70 10.72 2.02
CA LEU A 35 3.74 11.94 2.83
C LEU A 35 5.07 12.05 3.61
N CYS A 36 5.51 10.96 4.24
CA CYS A 36 6.79 10.91 4.96
C CYS A 36 8.00 11.14 4.04
N LYS A 37 7.99 10.59 2.83
CA LYS A 37 9.02 10.88 1.81
C LYS A 37 9.11 12.36 1.44
N ARG A 38 8.01 13.10 1.58
CA ARG A 38 7.95 14.55 1.38
C ARG A 38 8.32 15.34 2.64
N GLY A 39 8.79 14.67 3.70
CA GLY A 39 9.32 15.31 4.91
C GLY A 39 8.31 15.59 6.00
N LEU A 40 7.10 15.02 5.94
CA LEU A 40 6.16 15.06 7.07
C LEU A 40 6.60 14.04 8.14
N SER A 41 6.31 14.36 9.40
CA SER A 41 6.46 13.40 10.49
C SER A 41 5.45 12.26 10.35
N HIS A 42 5.73 11.09 10.93
CA HIS A 42 4.77 9.97 10.97
C HIS A 42 3.44 10.39 11.60
N GLN A 43 3.49 11.16 12.67
CA GLN A 43 2.29 11.64 13.36
C GLN A 43 1.44 12.52 12.45
N ASP A 44 2.06 13.50 11.77
CA ASP A 44 1.34 14.37 10.83
C ASP A 44 0.79 13.59 9.64
N ALA A 45 1.58 12.66 9.11
CA ALA A 45 1.16 11.81 8.00
C ALA A 45 -0.03 10.92 8.37
N GLU A 46 -0.04 10.31 9.56
CA GLU A 46 -1.15 9.51 10.07
C GLU A 46 -2.45 10.33 10.20
N GLU A 47 -2.37 11.54 10.77
CA GLU A 47 -3.53 12.44 10.86
C GLU A 47 -4.04 12.85 9.48
N ILE A 48 -3.13 13.17 8.54
CA ILE A 48 -3.51 13.52 7.17
C ILE A 48 -4.15 12.32 6.45
N VAL A 49 -3.64 11.11 6.64
CA VAL A 49 -4.26 9.88 6.13
C VAL A 49 -5.68 9.75 6.65
N HIS A 50 -5.89 9.90 7.96
CA HIS A 50 -7.22 9.84 8.56
C HIS A 50 -8.16 10.87 7.93
N ASP A 51 -7.75 12.14 7.86
CA ASP A 51 -8.53 13.22 7.26
C ASP A 51 -8.83 12.99 5.77
N THR A 52 -7.89 12.38 5.05
CA THR A 52 -8.05 12.00 3.65
C THR A 52 -9.15 10.95 3.49
N LEU A 53 -9.16 9.94 4.34
CA LEU A 53 -10.15 8.87 4.30
C LEU A 53 -11.54 9.35 4.71
N VAL A 54 -11.62 10.21 5.72
CA VAL A 54 -12.89 10.87 6.10
C VAL A 54 -13.44 11.69 4.94
N ALA A 55 -12.61 12.48 4.25
CA ALA A 55 -13.03 13.22 3.07
C ALA A 55 -13.47 12.29 1.93
N LEU A 56 -12.76 11.18 1.73
CA LEU A 56 -13.09 10.20 0.70
C LEU A 56 -14.45 9.54 0.96
N VAL A 57 -14.80 9.24 2.23
CA VAL A 57 -16.14 8.72 2.58
C VAL A 57 -17.25 9.66 2.10
N GLY A 58 -17.06 10.97 2.23
CA GLY A 58 -18.03 11.96 1.74
C GLY A 58 -18.12 12.06 0.21
N ILE A 59 -17.04 11.75 -0.51
CA ILE A 59 -16.96 11.86 -1.96
C ILE A 59 -17.48 10.60 -2.66
N MET A 60 -17.22 9.42 -2.09
CA MET A 60 -17.50 8.13 -2.73
C MET A 60 -18.95 7.94 -3.20
N PRO A 61 -20.00 8.37 -2.48
CA PRO A 61 -21.38 8.20 -2.95
C PRO A 61 -21.68 8.89 -4.30
N THR A 62 -20.95 9.97 -4.61
CA THR A 62 -21.13 10.74 -5.85
C THR A 62 -20.03 10.46 -6.88
N TYR A 63 -18.97 9.76 -6.50
CA TYR A 63 -17.86 9.44 -7.38
C TYR A 63 -18.32 8.53 -8.52
N ARG A 64 -17.95 8.88 -9.75
CA ARG A 64 -18.20 8.07 -10.95
C ARG A 64 -16.87 7.58 -11.48
N TYR A 65 -16.67 6.28 -11.45
CA TYR A 65 -15.49 5.66 -12.00
C TYR A 65 -15.50 5.73 -13.53
N ASP A 66 -14.47 6.35 -14.09
CA ASP A 66 -14.27 6.43 -15.53
C ASP A 66 -13.16 5.47 -15.96
N ARG A 67 -13.52 4.41 -16.66
CA ARG A 67 -12.61 3.39 -17.18
C ARG A 67 -11.65 3.92 -18.24
N THR A 68 -11.94 5.06 -18.85
CA THR A 68 -11.11 5.66 -19.90
C THR A 68 -9.92 6.42 -19.33
N HIS A 69 -10.01 6.86 -18.08
CA HIS A 69 -8.97 7.61 -17.38
C HIS A 69 -8.28 6.73 -16.33
N LYS A 70 -7.29 5.96 -16.78
CA LYS A 70 -6.43 5.18 -15.87
C LYS A 70 -5.75 6.10 -14.87
N GLY A 71 -5.68 5.72 -13.60
CA GLY A 71 -5.06 6.54 -12.56
C GLY A 71 -5.96 7.59 -11.94
N ALA A 72 -7.20 7.76 -12.43
CA ALA A 72 -8.10 8.83 -11.97
C ALA A 72 -8.42 8.74 -10.48
N PHE A 73 -8.67 7.54 -9.95
CA PHE A 73 -8.97 7.35 -8.54
C PHE A 73 -7.75 7.64 -7.64
N HIS A 74 -6.58 7.14 -8.02
CA HIS A 74 -5.35 7.41 -7.28
C HIS A 74 -5.00 8.89 -7.32
N SER A 75 -5.14 9.52 -8.49
CA SER A 75 -4.93 10.97 -8.63
C SER A 75 -5.87 11.76 -7.71
N LEU A 76 -7.15 11.37 -7.61
CA LEU A 76 -8.11 11.95 -6.68
C LEU A 76 -7.64 11.74 -5.23
N LEU A 77 -7.31 10.51 -4.86
CA LEU A 77 -6.88 10.14 -3.51
C LEU A 77 -5.67 10.97 -3.06
N PHE A 78 -4.63 11.03 -3.89
CA PHE A 78 -3.42 11.80 -3.57
C PHE A 78 -3.64 13.30 -3.62
N LYS A 79 -4.55 13.81 -4.47
CA LYS A 79 -4.94 15.22 -4.46
C LYS A 79 -5.64 15.60 -3.15
N ILE A 80 -6.51 14.75 -2.63
CA ILE A 80 -7.14 14.96 -1.32
C ILE A 80 -6.06 15.00 -0.24
N ALA A 81 -5.16 14.01 -0.21
CA ALA A 81 -4.06 13.95 0.76
C ALA A 81 -3.15 15.19 0.69
N GLN A 82 -2.81 15.65 -0.52
CA GLN A 82 -2.04 16.88 -0.72
C GLN A 82 -2.75 18.11 -0.16
N ASN A 83 -4.02 18.27 -0.43
CA ASN A 83 -4.80 19.40 0.09
C ASN A 83 -4.83 19.38 1.63
N LYS A 84 -5.04 18.22 2.25
CA LYS A 84 -5.01 18.06 3.73
C LYS A 84 -3.63 18.39 4.30
N ALA A 85 -2.55 17.96 3.63
CA ALA A 85 -1.19 18.31 4.03
C ALA A 85 -0.93 19.82 3.95
N ILE A 86 -1.35 20.46 2.86
CA ILE A 86 -1.25 21.90 2.69
C ILE A 86 -2.01 22.66 3.78
N ASP A 87 -3.25 22.24 4.07
CA ASP A 87 -4.07 22.89 5.10
C ASP A 87 -3.45 22.73 6.51
N ARG A 88 -2.82 21.58 6.79
CA ARG A 88 -2.11 21.37 8.05
C ARG A 88 -0.86 22.25 8.16
N LEU A 89 -0.03 22.28 7.11
CA LEU A 89 1.17 23.09 7.08
C LEU A 89 0.88 24.60 7.17
N ARG A 90 -0.25 25.06 6.61
CA ARG A 90 -0.69 26.46 6.71
C ARG A 90 -0.99 26.90 8.14
N LYS A 91 -1.40 26.01 9.01
CA LYS A 91 -1.68 26.29 10.41
C LYS A 91 -0.41 26.53 11.23
N ASN A 92 0.74 26.14 10.70
CA ASN A 92 2.02 26.27 11.38
C ASN A 92 2.93 27.25 10.61
N ALA A 93 3.00 28.50 11.07
CA ALA A 93 3.74 29.57 10.41
C ALA A 93 5.25 29.28 10.24
N ALA A 94 5.82 28.39 11.07
CA ALA A 94 7.24 27.97 10.98
C ALA A 94 7.50 27.02 9.80
N GLU A 95 6.48 26.56 9.06
CA GLU A 95 6.59 25.58 7.99
C GLU A 95 6.42 26.14 6.57
N ALA A 96 6.59 27.44 6.39
CA ALA A 96 6.37 28.13 5.12
C ALA A 96 7.20 27.54 3.95
N GLU A 97 8.42 27.09 4.21
CA GLU A 97 9.29 26.47 3.20
C GLU A 97 8.77 25.07 2.79
N ARG A 98 8.35 24.27 3.76
CA ARG A 98 7.71 22.97 3.49
C ARG A 98 6.40 23.12 2.74
N LEU A 99 5.60 24.14 3.10
CA LEU A 99 4.38 24.48 2.38
C LEU A 99 4.66 24.79 0.91
N ALA A 100 5.68 25.59 0.63
CA ALA A 100 6.06 25.93 -0.74
C ALA A 100 6.50 24.67 -1.53
N ALA A 101 7.25 23.76 -0.90
CA ALA A 101 7.65 22.50 -1.52
C ALA A 101 6.45 21.58 -1.81
N PHE A 102 5.53 21.44 -0.85
CA PHE A 102 4.31 20.65 -1.04
C PHE A 102 3.38 21.20 -2.13
N ALA A 103 3.30 22.53 -2.24
CA ALA A 103 2.42 23.18 -3.21
C ALA A 103 2.95 23.15 -4.65
N ARG A 104 4.27 23.04 -4.83
CA ARG A 104 4.92 23.10 -6.16
C ARG A 104 4.69 21.85 -7.01
N GLU A 105 4.71 20.69 -6.41
CA GLU A 105 4.63 19.43 -7.14
C GLU A 105 3.40 18.61 -6.69
N PRO A 106 2.65 18.04 -7.63
CA PRO A 106 1.56 17.12 -7.27
C PRO A 106 2.08 15.99 -6.38
N LEU A 107 1.31 15.63 -5.36
CA LEU A 107 1.55 14.44 -4.56
C LEU A 107 1.10 13.22 -5.38
N ALA A 108 1.80 12.95 -6.47
CA ALA A 108 1.52 11.79 -7.31
C ALA A 108 2.64 10.77 -7.10
N PRO A 109 2.32 9.53 -6.72
CA PRO A 109 3.31 8.48 -6.69
C PRO A 109 3.78 8.19 -8.12
N THR A 110 5.08 7.96 -8.27
CA THR A 110 5.63 7.48 -9.54
C THR A 110 5.23 6.02 -9.77
N GLU A 111 5.37 5.53 -11.01
CA GLU A 111 5.16 4.10 -11.29
C GLU A 111 6.08 3.20 -10.44
N ALA A 112 7.28 3.66 -10.13
CA ALA A 112 8.20 2.96 -9.23
C ALA A 112 7.66 2.89 -7.80
N ASP A 113 7.11 3.99 -7.26
CA ASP A 113 6.47 4.00 -5.95
C ASP A 113 5.26 3.07 -5.92
N TRP A 114 4.48 3.06 -6.99
CA TRP A 114 3.34 2.16 -7.14
C TRP A 114 3.76 0.69 -7.14
N ARG A 115 4.80 0.34 -7.90
CA ARG A 115 5.33 -1.03 -7.93
C ARG A 115 5.85 -1.47 -6.57
N LEU A 116 6.57 -0.59 -5.88
CA LEU A 116 7.10 -0.88 -4.55
C LEU A 116 5.97 -1.10 -3.55
N GLU A 117 4.94 -0.26 -3.56
CA GLU A 117 3.84 -0.41 -2.63
C GLU A 117 2.97 -1.64 -2.95
N THR A 118 2.77 -1.96 -4.23
CA THR A 118 2.13 -3.21 -4.64
C THR A 118 2.88 -4.42 -4.07
N LEU A 119 4.21 -4.41 -4.12
CA LEU A 119 5.04 -5.44 -3.50
C LEU A 119 4.87 -5.47 -1.97
N ASN A 120 4.87 -4.32 -1.31
CA ASN A 120 4.69 -4.21 0.13
C ASN A 120 3.31 -4.74 0.56
N MET A 121 2.25 -4.38 -0.17
CA MET A 121 0.89 -4.91 0.07
C MET A 121 0.84 -6.43 -0.10
N ALA A 122 1.44 -6.94 -1.17
CA ALA A 122 1.51 -8.38 -1.43
C ALA A 122 2.28 -9.11 -0.33
N LEU A 123 3.41 -8.56 0.12
CA LEU A 123 4.19 -9.10 1.24
C LEU A 123 3.36 -9.13 2.52
N ARG A 124 2.70 -8.03 2.89
CA ARG A 124 1.85 -7.99 4.10
C ARG A 124 0.76 -9.07 4.05
N ARG A 125 0.07 -9.24 2.92
CA ARG A 125 -0.99 -10.25 2.76
C ARG A 125 -0.44 -11.68 2.85
N VAL A 126 0.65 -11.97 2.14
CA VAL A 126 1.29 -13.30 2.15
C VAL A 126 1.79 -13.66 3.55
N PHE A 127 2.40 -12.73 4.26
CA PHE A 127 2.91 -12.99 5.62
C PHE A 127 1.81 -13.01 6.69
N ALA A 128 0.65 -12.41 6.44
CA ALA A 128 -0.53 -12.53 7.30
C ALA A 128 -1.30 -13.84 7.10
N ASP A 129 -1.04 -14.59 6.01
CA ASP A 129 -1.72 -15.85 5.73
C ASP A 129 -1.31 -16.94 6.76
N PRO A 130 -2.25 -17.47 7.56
CA PRO A 130 -1.97 -18.53 8.53
C PRO A 130 -1.53 -19.85 7.87
N ALA A 131 -1.84 -20.06 6.58
CA ALA A 131 -1.37 -21.23 5.83
C ALA A 131 0.15 -21.24 5.57
N ILE A 132 0.84 -20.13 5.85
CA ILE A 132 2.30 -20.06 5.79
C ILE A 132 2.84 -20.17 7.21
N GLY A 133 3.44 -21.31 7.53
CA GLY A 133 4.03 -21.56 8.84
C GLY A 133 5.15 -20.58 9.19
N GLU A 134 5.34 -20.31 10.48
CA GLU A 134 6.33 -19.33 10.96
C GLU A 134 7.77 -19.66 10.53
N THR A 135 8.15 -20.93 10.53
CA THR A 135 9.47 -21.35 10.02
C THR A 135 9.69 -20.93 8.58
N ALA A 136 8.65 -21.02 7.73
CA ALA A 136 8.74 -20.59 6.33
C ALA A 136 8.86 -19.08 6.20
N LYS A 137 8.16 -18.32 7.03
CA LYS A 137 8.26 -16.85 7.08
C LYS A 137 9.65 -16.40 7.51
N ILE A 138 10.19 -17.00 8.58
CA ILE A 138 11.53 -16.70 9.08
C ILE A 138 12.59 -17.07 8.04
N ALA A 139 12.51 -18.27 7.45
CA ALA A 139 13.44 -18.72 6.43
C ALA A 139 13.47 -17.79 5.21
N PHE A 140 12.31 -17.37 4.74
CA PHE A 140 12.21 -16.42 3.63
C PHE A 140 12.79 -15.06 4.00
N ARG A 141 12.45 -14.52 5.17
CA ARG A 141 12.98 -13.21 5.64
C ARG A 141 14.51 -13.24 5.72
N ARG A 142 15.06 -14.24 6.38
CA ARG A 142 16.50 -14.33 6.59
C ARG A 142 17.27 -14.52 5.27
N HIS A 143 16.86 -15.50 4.46
CA HIS A 143 17.58 -15.81 3.23
C HIS A 143 17.31 -14.83 2.08
N VAL A 144 16.11 -14.25 1.96
CA VAL A 144 15.72 -13.38 0.80
C VAL A 144 15.83 -11.91 1.14
N GLN A 145 15.36 -11.48 2.32
CA GLN A 145 15.36 -10.05 2.68
C GLN A 145 16.67 -9.60 3.34
N LEU A 146 17.25 -10.46 4.20
CA LEU A 146 18.52 -10.17 4.88
C LEU A 146 19.73 -10.74 4.14
N ALA A 147 19.53 -11.46 3.03
CA ALA A 147 20.55 -12.06 2.18
C ALA A 147 21.52 -13.03 2.94
N GLU A 148 21.05 -13.69 3.99
CA GLU A 148 21.84 -14.66 4.74
C GLU A 148 22.11 -15.91 3.90
N PRO A 149 23.29 -16.57 4.09
CA PRO A 149 23.63 -17.79 3.37
C PRO A 149 22.62 -18.91 3.61
N ALA A 150 22.30 -19.67 2.57
CA ALA A 150 21.27 -20.71 2.63
C ALA A 150 21.61 -21.81 3.63
N GLU A 151 22.88 -22.20 3.70
CA GLU A 151 23.40 -23.23 4.59
C GLU A 151 23.22 -22.84 6.05
N THR A 152 23.53 -21.57 6.40
CA THR A 152 23.39 -21.03 7.76
C THR A 152 21.93 -21.03 8.18
N VAL A 153 21.05 -20.47 7.33
CA VAL A 153 19.62 -20.37 7.64
C VAL A 153 19.00 -21.77 7.76
N ALA A 154 19.34 -22.69 6.86
CA ALA A 154 18.81 -24.04 6.86
C ALA A 154 19.25 -24.81 8.13
N SER A 155 20.54 -24.74 8.49
CA SER A 155 21.08 -25.40 9.69
C SER A 155 20.42 -24.91 10.98
N GLU A 156 20.28 -23.57 11.13
CA GLU A 156 19.71 -22.99 12.36
C GLU A 156 18.20 -23.21 12.50
N LEU A 157 17.48 -23.34 11.37
CA LEU A 157 16.05 -23.63 11.37
C LEU A 157 15.73 -25.14 11.36
N GLY A 158 16.74 -26.01 11.36
CA GLY A 158 16.54 -27.46 11.34
C GLY A 158 15.88 -27.96 10.05
N ILE A 159 16.10 -27.31 8.92
CA ILE A 159 15.57 -27.70 7.60
C ILE A 159 16.72 -27.97 6.62
N THR A 160 16.42 -28.67 5.53
CA THR A 160 17.41 -28.85 4.46
C THR A 160 17.51 -27.62 3.57
N VAL A 161 18.66 -27.38 2.94
CA VAL A 161 18.85 -26.30 1.96
C VAL A 161 17.85 -26.44 0.79
N ASN A 162 17.56 -27.68 0.37
CA ASN A 162 16.55 -27.92 -0.67
C ASN A 162 15.15 -27.46 -0.21
N ASN A 163 14.77 -27.76 1.04
CA ASN A 163 13.50 -27.28 1.61
C ASN A 163 13.46 -25.75 1.66
N LEU A 164 14.57 -25.08 2.04
CA LEU A 164 14.66 -23.62 2.01
C LEU A 164 14.39 -23.05 0.62
N TYR A 165 14.97 -23.64 -0.43
CA TYR A 165 14.72 -23.21 -1.81
C TYR A 165 13.28 -23.48 -2.25
N GLN A 166 12.67 -24.57 -1.82
CA GLN A 166 11.23 -24.82 -2.08
C GLN A 166 10.35 -23.78 -1.39
N ILE A 167 10.63 -23.44 -0.13
CA ILE A 167 9.95 -22.37 0.63
C ILE A 167 10.08 -21.05 -0.12
N LYS A 168 11.30 -20.66 -0.51
CA LYS A 168 11.58 -19.45 -1.29
C LYS A 168 10.75 -19.41 -2.58
N SER A 169 10.75 -20.49 -3.35
CA SER A 169 9.99 -20.57 -4.62
C SER A 169 8.48 -20.41 -4.39
N ARG A 170 7.95 -21.15 -3.41
CA ARG A 170 6.52 -21.11 -3.06
C ARG A 170 6.08 -19.71 -2.61
N ILE A 171 6.83 -19.08 -1.71
CA ILE A 171 6.50 -17.73 -1.23
C ILE A 171 6.61 -16.70 -2.35
N LYS A 172 7.66 -16.76 -3.20
CA LYS A 172 7.79 -15.87 -4.36
C LYS A 172 6.60 -16.02 -5.33
N LYS A 173 6.15 -17.24 -5.60
CA LYS A 173 4.95 -17.48 -6.44
C LYS A 173 3.70 -16.88 -5.83
N ARG A 174 3.53 -16.99 -4.51
CA ARG A 174 2.39 -16.37 -3.80
C ARG A 174 2.45 -14.85 -3.84
N ILE A 175 3.62 -14.26 -3.60
CA ILE A 175 3.81 -12.80 -3.71
C ILE A 175 3.46 -12.33 -5.13
N ALA A 176 3.95 -13.01 -6.16
CA ALA A 176 3.63 -12.67 -7.55
C ALA A 176 2.14 -12.79 -7.86
N ALA A 177 1.45 -13.78 -7.31
CA ALA A 177 0.00 -13.92 -7.44
C ALA A 177 -0.75 -12.78 -6.73
N GLU A 178 -0.33 -12.42 -5.50
CA GLU A 178 -0.91 -11.29 -4.77
C GLU A 178 -0.63 -9.95 -5.46
N MET A 179 0.56 -9.74 -6.03
CA MET A 179 0.86 -8.53 -6.81
C MET A 179 -0.06 -8.40 -8.02
N ARG A 180 -0.33 -9.50 -8.73
CA ARG A 180 -1.31 -9.49 -9.82
C ARG A 180 -2.71 -9.16 -9.30
N SER A 181 -3.13 -9.81 -8.23
CA SER A 181 -4.42 -9.54 -7.59
C SER A 181 -4.55 -8.08 -7.12
N VAL A 182 -3.49 -7.49 -6.57
CA VAL A 182 -3.48 -6.06 -6.18
C VAL A 182 -3.61 -5.16 -7.41
N ARG A 183 -2.90 -5.47 -8.50
CA ARG A 183 -3.00 -4.72 -9.76
C ARG A 183 -4.39 -4.84 -10.39
N GLU A 184 -4.95 -6.03 -10.45
CA GLU A 184 -6.29 -6.29 -10.99
C GLU A 184 -7.41 -5.68 -10.15
N ASN A 185 -7.18 -5.51 -8.84
CA ASN A 185 -8.11 -4.89 -7.89
C ASN A 185 -7.79 -3.40 -7.63
N SER A 186 -6.73 -2.86 -8.23
CA SER A 186 -6.45 -1.44 -8.20
C SER A 186 -7.44 -0.70 -9.10
N PRO A 187 -8.01 0.43 -8.65
CA PRO A 187 -8.91 1.26 -9.46
C PRO A 187 -8.36 1.64 -10.82
N ASP A 188 -7.05 1.58 -10.97
CA ASP A 188 -6.31 2.02 -12.14
C ASP A 188 -5.47 0.91 -12.80
N GLY A 189 -5.67 -0.33 -12.37
CA GLY A 189 -5.04 -1.50 -13.00
C GLY A 189 -5.61 -1.79 -14.39
N GLU A 190 -4.76 -2.27 -15.31
CA GLU A 190 -5.17 -2.70 -16.66
C GLU A 190 -6.17 -3.84 -16.62
#